data_a6eb24d281baef425664aac4cb29e402
#
_entry.id   a6eb24d281baef425664aac4cb29e402
#
_cell.length_a   1.000
_cell.length_b   1.000
_cell.length_c   1.000
_cell.angle_alpha   90.00
_cell.angle_beta   90.00
_cell.angle_gamma   90.00
#
_symmetry.space_group_name_H-M   'P 1'
#
loop_
_entity.id
_entity.type
_entity.pdbx_description
1 polymer ?
#
loop_
_entity_poly.entity_id
_entity_poly.type
_entity_poly.pdbx_seq_one_letter_code
_entity_poly.pdbx_strand_id
1 'polypeptide(L)'
;MDLIIRTVQWKDFEDIANNYFSYYDEKNSNENLGLIFQDKAPNINDEIKWFSNLMIQINKGNAIGVVAEYSGKVVGLCDIYKKRENSEISHIGVLGISIIKEYRNKGIGTLMMRKAIELAKNHFDILVLDVFETNIRAIHLYEKLGFIKFAYLTKGIKRNG
;
A
#
# COMPACT_ATOMS: atom_id res chain seq x y z
N MET A 1 -18.97 14.19 -8.31
CA MET A 1 -18.11 13.62 -7.23
C MET A 1 -16.90 13.04 -7.91
N ASP A 2 -15.74 13.65 -7.72
CA ASP A 2 -14.61 13.39 -8.59
C ASP A 2 -13.62 12.46 -7.88
N LEU A 3 -13.53 11.22 -8.38
CA LEU A 3 -12.45 10.30 -8.03
C LEU A 3 -11.26 10.61 -8.94
N ILE A 4 -10.12 10.93 -8.34
CA ILE A 4 -8.85 11.19 -9.03
C ILE A 4 -7.82 10.17 -8.57
N ILE A 5 -7.16 9.50 -9.51
CA ILE A 5 -6.01 8.62 -9.24
C ILE A 5 -4.76 9.35 -9.73
N ARG A 6 -3.87 9.67 -8.82
CA ARG A 6 -2.67 10.48 -9.09
C ARG A 6 -1.48 10.05 -8.24
N THR A 7 -0.31 10.56 -8.57
CA THR A 7 0.87 10.40 -7.72
C THR A 7 0.70 11.15 -6.39
N VAL A 8 1.29 10.59 -5.34
CA VAL A 8 1.31 11.17 -4.00
C VAL A 8 2.09 12.49 -3.98
N GLN A 9 1.66 13.43 -3.16
CA GLN A 9 2.26 14.75 -2.96
C GLN A 9 2.44 15.04 -1.46
N TRP A 10 3.33 15.96 -1.12
CA TRP A 10 3.58 16.35 0.27
C TRP A 10 2.31 16.80 1.02
N LYS A 11 1.39 17.44 0.35
CA LYS A 11 0.10 17.90 0.92
C LYS A 11 -0.81 16.76 1.39
N ASP A 12 -0.55 15.52 0.94
CA ASP A 12 -1.39 14.36 1.23
C ASP A 12 -1.10 13.74 2.61
N PHE A 13 -0.06 14.24 3.28
CA PHE A 13 0.42 13.68 4.54
C PHE A 13 -0.67 13.53 5.59
N GLU A 14 -1.45 14.60 5.83
CA GLU A 14 -2.46 14.61 6.88
C GLU A 14 -3.53 13.53 6.66
N ASP A 15 -4.06 13.43 5.45
CA ASP A 15 -5.05 12.40 5.10
C ASP A 15 -4.46 10.99 5.21
N ILE A 16 -3.23 10.78 4.73
CA ILE A 16 -2.56 9.47 4.78
C ILE A 16 -2.31 9.04 6.24
N ALA A 17 -1.84 9.93 7.09
CA ALA A 17 -1.64 9.66 8.51
C ALA A 17 -2.95 9.32 9.23
N ASN A 18 -4.01 10.12 8.99
CA ASN A 18 -5.34 9.87 9.54
C ASN A 18 -5.91 8.53 9.07
N ASN A 19 -5.70 8.18 7.80
CA ASN A 19 -6.11 6.88 7.27
C ASN A 19 -5.39 5.73 8.00
N TYR A 20 -4.08 5.85 8.26
CA TYR A 20 -3.34 4.84 9.01
C TYR A 20 -3.86 4.66 10.44
N PHE A 21 -4.17 5.76 11.13
CA PHE A 21 -4.80 5.68 12.45
C PHE A 21 -6.15 4.97 12.41
N SER A 22 -6.97 5.24 11.38
CA SER A 22 -8.25 4.55 11.21
C SER A 22 -8.10 3.04 10.96
N TYR A 23 -7.06 2.62 10.24
CA TYR A 23 -6.76 1.20 10.05
C TYR A 23 -6.33 0.53 11.35
N TYR A 24 -5.54 1.22 12.16
CA TYR A 24 -5.12 0.71 13.46
C TYR A 24 -6.31 0.51 14.40
N ASP A 25 -7.26 1.44 14.40
CA ASP A 25 -8.50 1.30 15.18
C ASP A 25 -9.37 0.15 14.63
N GLU A 26 -9.50 0.02 13.31
CA GLU A 26 -10.24 -1.07 12.66
C GLU A 26 -9.65 -2.45 13.02
N LYS A 27 -8.34 -2.57 13.18
CA LYS A 27 -7.66 -3.82 13.57
C LYS A 27 -8.28 -4.46 14.81
N ASN A 28 -8.70 -3.64 15.78
CA ASN A 28 -9.27 -4.12 17.04
C ASN A 28 -10.64 -4.76 16.87
N SER A 29 -11.37 -4.42 15.82
CA SER A 29 -12.70 -4.92 15.48
C SER A 29 -12.72 -5.88 14.28
N ASN A 30 -11.59 -6.01 13.58
CA ASN A 30 -11.46 -6.80 12.35
C ASN A 30 -10.14 -7.59 12.35
N GLU A 31 -10.15 -8.79 12.91
CA GLU A 31 -8.96 -9.68 12.95
C GLU A 31 -8.42 -10.04 11.55
N ASN A 32 -9.30 -10.02 10.54
CA ASN A 32 -8.96 -10.33 9.14
C ASN A 32 -8.55 -9.10 8.33
N LEU A 33 -8.34 -7.95 8.97
CA LEU A 33 -7.79 -6.79 8.28
C LEU A 33 -6.40 -7.13 7.71
N GLY A 34 -6.30 -7.12 6.39
CA GLY A 34 -5.14 -7.58 5.64
C GLY A 34 -3.95 -6.61 5.66
N LEU A 35 -3.73 -5.90 6.75
CA LEU A 35 -2.60 -4.99 6.96
C LEU A 35 -1.72 -5.49 8.10
N ILE A 36 -0.41 -5.29 7.95
CA ILE A 36 0.57 -5.59 9.00
C ILE A 36 0.83 -4.30 9.78
N PHE A 37 0.73 -4.39 11.10
CA PHE A 37 0.92 -3.27 12.01
C PHE A 37 2.15 -3.48 12.89
N GLN A 38 2.72 -2.38 13.36
CA GLN A 38 3.73 -2.42 14.42
C GLN A 38 3.09 -2.82 15.75
N ASP A 39 3.89 -3.36 16.68
CA ASP A 39 3.41 -3.80 17.99
C ASP A 39 2.90 -2.64 18.88
N LYS A 40 3.41 -1.44 18.64
CA LYS A 40 3.00 -0.22 19.36
C LYS A 40 1.92 0.55 18.59
N ALA A 41 1.11 1.31 19.32
CA ALA A 41 0.17 2.26 18.71
C ALA A 41 0.91 3.28 17.84
N PRO A 42 0.36 3.63 16.67
CA PRO A 42 0.96 4.63 15.80
C PRO A 42 0.91 6.02 16.47
N ASN A 43 1.89 6.85 16.16
CA ASN A 43 1.93 8.24 16.58
C ASN A 43 2.36 9.12 15.41
N ILE A 44 2.06 10.40 15.50
CA ILE A 44 2.28 11.35 14.42
C ILE A 44 3.77 11.48 14.03
N ASN A 45 4.70 11.37 14.98
CA ASN A 45 6.12 11.48 14.70
C ASN A 45 6.63 10.29 13.86
N ASP A 46 6.11 9.09 14.10
CA ASP A 46 6.45 7.92 13.30
C ASP A 46 5.88 8.05 11.89
N GLU A 47 4.67 8.59 11.75
CA GLU A 47 4.04 8.85 10.45
C GLU A 47 4.80 9.93 9.65
N ILE A 48 5.26 11.00 10.29
CA ILE A 48 6.10 12.02 9.66
C ILE A 48 7.38 11.39 9.09
N LYS A 49 8.07 10.56 9.89
CA LYS A 49 9.31 9.89 9.47
C LYS A 49 9.05 8.96 8.29
N TRP A 50 8.01 8.14 8.38
CA TRP A 50 7.66 7.19 7.33
C TRP A 50 7.30 7.92 6.02
N PHE A 51 6.41 8.92 6.08
CA PHE A 51 5.99 9.67 4.89
C PHE A 51 7.13 10.46 4.26
N SER A 52 7.96 11.11 5.08
CA SER A 52 9.15 11.82 4.61
C SER A 52 10.10 10.87 3.89
N ASN A 53 10.32 9.67 4.44
CA ASN A 53 11.13 8.66 3.76
C ASN A 53 10.50 8.22 2.43
N LEU A 54 9.19 7.98 2.38
CA LEU A 54 8.49 7.66 1.11
C LEU A 54 8.79 8.72 0.04
N MET A 55 8.61 10.00 0.38
CA MET A 55 8.83 11.11 -0.55
C MET A 55 10.29 11.22 -1.01
N ILE A 56 11.25 10.98 -0.09
CA ILE A 56 12.68 10.93 -0.41
C ILE A 56 12.97 9.77 -1.36
N GLN A 57 12.42 8.59 -1.12
CA GLN A 57 12.64 7.40 -1.97
C GLN A 57 12.00 7.58 -3.35
N ILE A 58 10.85 8.24 -3.44
CA ILE A 58 10.24 8.61 -4.73
C ILE A 58 11.16 9.53 -5.50
N ASN A 59 11.71 10.56 -4.87
CA ASN A 59 12.63 11.50 -5.52
C ASN A 59 13.91 10.83 -5.99
N LYS A 60 14.37 9.78 -5.31
CA LYS A 60 15.53 8.96 -5.72
C LYS A 60 15.20 7.92 -6.81
N GLY A 61 13.94 7.74 -7.19
CA GLY A 61 13.51 6.69 -8.12
C GLY A 61 13.47 5.28 -7.49
N ASN A 62 13.50 5.18 -6.17
CA ASN A 62 13.46 3.91 -5.41
C ASN A 62 12.06 3.53 -4.93
N ALA A 63 11.09 4.43 -5.09
CA ALA A 63 9.70 4.17 -4.73
C ALA A 63 8.73 4.84 -5.69
N ILE A 64 7.49 4.38 -5.66
CA ILE A 64 6.33 4.95 -6.35
C ILE A 64 5.22 5.09 -5.32
N GLY A 65 4.48 6.18 -5.36
CA GLY A 65 3.29 6.39 -4.55
C GLY A 65 2.14 6.89 -5.41
N VAL A 66 1.00 6.20 -5.32
CA VAL A 66 -0.25 6.54 -6.00
C VAL A 66 -1.35 6.66 -4.96
N VAL A 67 -2.09 7.75 -5.00
CA VAL A 67 -3.24 7.99 -4.12
C VAL A 67 -4.55 7.98 -4.90
N ALA A 68 -5.61 7.58 -4.23
CA ALA A 68 -6.98 7.84 -4.65
C ALA A 68 -7.49 9.05 -3.86
N GLU A 69 -7.79 10.12 -4.56
CA GLU A 69 -8.44 11.31 -4.00
C GLU A 69 -9.94 11.29 -4.36
N TYR A 70 -10.79 11.41 -3.37
CA TYR A 70 -12.24 11.48 -3.56
C TYR A 70 -12.78 12.75 -2.90
N SER A 71 -13.36 13.63 -3.73
CA SER A 71 -13.88 14.94 -3.27
C SER A 71 -12.88 15.74 -2.42
N GLY A 72 -11.61 15.78 -2.86
CA GLY A 72 -10.54 16.55 -2.22
C GLY A 72 -9.85 15.88 -1.03
N LYS A 73 -10.20 14.63 -0.69
CA LYS A 73 -9.55 13.85 0.39
C LYS A 73 -8.91 12.59 -0.14
N VAL A 74 -7.72 12.26 0.36
CA VAL A 74 -7.07 11.00 0.04
C VAL A 74 -7.73 9.87 0.82
N VAL A 75 -8.26 8.89 0.08
CA VAL A 75 -9.00 7.74 0.63
C VAL A 75 -8.24 6.42 0.50
N GLY A 76 -7.09 6.42 -0.14
CA GLY A 76 -6.23 5.24 -0.29
C GLY A 76 -4.85 5.59 -0.80
N LEU A 77 -3.90 4.71 -0.50
CA LEU A 77 -2.52 4.78 -0.96
C LEU A 77 -2.09 3.42 -1.52
N CYS A 78 -1.43 3.43 -2.67
CA CYS A 78 -0.70 2.30 -3.22
C CYS A 78 0.75 2.73 -3.38
N ASP A 79 1.65 2.03 -2.74
CA ASP A 79 3.08 2.31 -2.80
C ASP A 79 3.88 1.10 -3.27
N ILE A 80 4.98 1.36 -3.93
CA ILE A 80 5.93 0.35 -4.38
C ILE A 80 7.31 0.82 -3.96
N TYR A 81 8.02 -0.01 -3.20
CA TYR A 81 9.41 0.24 -2.81
C TYR A 81 10.35 -0.74 -3.47
N LYS A 82 11.53 -0.26 -3.81
CA LYS A 82 12.65 -1.11 -4.18
C LYS A 82 12.94 -2.11 -3.05
N LYS A 83 12.98 -3.40 -3.37
CA LYS A 83 13.15 -4.46 -2.37
C LYS A 83 14.45 -4.31 -1.56
N ARG A 84 15.52 -3.91 -2.24
CA ARG A 84 16.82 -3.58 -1.63
C ARG A 84 17.60 -2.66 -2.56
N GLU A 85 18.13 -1.57 -2.03
CA GLU A 85 19.02 -0.70 -2.77
C GLU A 85 20.40 -1.34 -2.94
N ASN A 86 21.13 -0.92 -4.01
CA ASN A 86 22.51 -1.31 -4.28
C ASN A 86 22.77 -2.84 -4.21
N SER A 87 21.90 -3.62 -4.82
CA SER A 87 21.99 -5.08 -4.81
C SER A 87 21.48 -5.70 -6.12
N GLU A 88 21.78 -6.96 -6.35
CA GLU A 88 21.32 -7.73 -7.52
C GLU A 88 19.78 -7.90 -7.58
N ILE A 89 19.06 -7.62 -6.48
CA ILE A 89 17.60 -7.64 -6.40
C ILE A 89 16.98 -6.24 -6.40
N SER A 90 17.73 -5.22 -6.79
CA SER A 90 17.24 -3.83 -6.85
C SER A 90 16.20 -3.57 -7.94
N HIS A 91 16.09 -4.49 -8.91
CA HIS A 91 15.06 -4.48 -9.96
C HIS A 91 13.69 -5.01 -9.50
N ILE A 92 13.58 -5.46 -8.25
CA ILE A 92 12.32 -5.95 -7.66
C ILE A 92 11.66 -4.85 -6.85
N GLY A 93 10.40 -4.56 -7.14
CA GLY A 93 9.53 -3.68 -6.36
C GLY A 93 8.60 -4.46 -5.46
N VAL A 94 8.42 -4.00 -4.22
CA VAL A 94 7.46 -4.56 -3.25
C VAL A 94 6.27 -3.63 -3.16
N LEU A 95 5.08 -4.13 -3.47
CA LEU A 95 3.85 -3.36 -3.57
C LEU A 95 3.00 -3.53 -2.30
N GLY A 96 2.47 -2.42 -1.81
CA GLY A 96 1.43 -2.36 -0.79
C GLY A 96 0.27 -1.49 -1.24
N ILE A 97 -0.93 -1.80 -0.77
CA ILE A 97 -2.13 -1.00 -1.02
C ILE A 97 -3.05 -0.99 0.18
N SER A 98 -3.58 0.17 0.51
CA SER A 98 -4.59 0.35 1.54
C SER A 98 -5.66 1.35 1.10
N ILE A 99 -6.90 1.10 1.50
CA ILE A 99 -8.07 1.97 1.23
C ILE A 99 -8.93 1.99 2.49
N ILE A 100 -9.40 3.17 2.89
CA ILE A 100 -10.27 3.30 4.05
C ILE A 100 -11.59 2.55 3.82
N LYS A 101 -12.18 2.07 4.90
CA LYS A 101 -13.28 1.10 4.88
C LYS A 101 -14.46 1.52 3.98
N GLU A 102 -14.86 2.79 4.07
CA GLU A 102 -16.01 3.36 3.37
C GLU A 102 -15.84 3.38 1.85
N TYR A 103 -14.62 3.29 1.36
CA TYR A 103 -14.27 3.36 -0.07
C TYR A 103 -13.83 2.04 -0.68
N ARG A 104 -13.82 0.95 0.11
CA ARG A 104 -13.53 -0.40 -0.40
C ARG A 104 -14.68 -0.93 -1.28
N ASN A 105 -14.37 -1.89 -2.14
CA ASN A 105 -15.34 -2.58 -3.02
C ASN A 105 -16.02 -1.68 -4.06
N LYS A 106 -15.41 -0.55 -4.39
CA LYS A 106 -15.89 0.40 -5.41
C LYS A 106 -14.99 0.46 -6.65
N GLY A 107 -14.09 -0.52 -6.82
CA GLY A 107 -13.16 -0.57 -7.96
C GLY A 107 -11.92 0.34 -7.81
N ILE A 108 -11.85 1.16 -6.76
CA ILE A 108 -10.76 2.13 -6.54
C ILE A 108 -9.39 1.44 -6.48
N GLY A 109 -9.29 0.31 -5.79
CA GLY A 109 -8.04 -0.46 -5.70
C GLY A 109 -7.52 -0.92 -7.06
N THR A 110 -8.41 -1.32 -7.96
CA THR A 110 -8.05 -1.70 -9.33
C THR A 110 -7.44 -0.52 -10.09
N LEU A 111 -8.03 0.65 -9.98
CA LEU A 111 -7.55 1.86 -10.66
C LEU A 111 -6.20 2.30 -10.10
N MET A 112 -6.04 2.30 -8.78
CA MET A 112 -4.78 2.65 -8.11
C MET A 112 -3.65 1.70 -8.52
N MET A 113 -3.89 0.39 -8.47
CA MET A 113 -2.87 -0.59 -8.83
C MET A 113 -2.50 -0.53 -10.30
N ARG A 114 -3.45 -0.34 -11.21
CA ARG A 114 -3.15 -0.15 -12.64
C ARG A 114 -2.23 1.04 -12.85
N LYS A 115 -2.51 2.17 -12.19
CA LYS A 115 -1.66 3.37 -12.27
C LYS A 115 -0.27 3.12 -11.68
N ALA A 116 -0.20 2.47 -10.52
CA ALA A 116 1.07 2.13 -9.88
C ALA A 116 1.92 1.18 -10.75
N ILE A 117 1.31 0.13 -11.31
CA ILE A 117 1.98 -0.82 -12.22
C ILE A 117 2.47 -0.11 -13.50
N GLU A 118 1.68 0.79 -14.06
CA GLU A 118 2.08 1.59 -15.22
C GLU A 118 3.36 2.38 -14.94
N LEU A 119 3.40 3.10 -13.81
CA LEU A 119 4.57 3.87 -13.39
C LEU A 119 5.77 2.98 -13.05
N ALA A 120 5.51 1.81 -12.48
CA ALA A 120 6.54 0.86 -12.07
C ALA A 120 7.37 0.30 -13.23
N LYS A 121 6.81 0.22 -14.43
CA LYS A 121 7.51 -0.31 -15.64
C LYS A 121 8.82 0.39 -15.95
N ASN A 122 8.97 1.63 -15.53
CA ASN A 122 10.19 2.40 -15.75
C ASN A 122 11.24 2.23 -14.63
N HIS A 123 10.90 1.49 -13.57
CA HIS A 123 11.73 1.39 -12.38
C HIS A 123 12.01 -0.06 -11.94
N PHE A 124 11.12 -1.00 -12.27
CA PHE A 124 11.17 -2.37 -11.78
C PHE A 124 10.83 -3.37 -12.88
N ASP A 125 11.55 -4.49 -12.91
CA ASP A 125 11.29 -5.61 -13.82
C ASP A 125 10.28 -6.58 -13.22
N ILE A 126 10.25 -6.69 -11.88
CA ILE A 126 9.39 -7.61 -11.13
C ILE A 126 8.70 -6.84 -10.02
N LEU A 127 7.40 -7.07 -9.87
CA LEU A 127 6.66 -6.62 -8.70
C LEU A 127 6.25 -7.84 -7.86
N VAL A 128 6.45 -7.73 -6.54
CA VAL A 128 5.99 -8.73 -5.57
C VAL A 128 5.11 -8.07 -4.52
N LEU A 129 4.21 -8.83 -3.94
CA LEU A 129 3.39 -8.42 -2.80
C LEU A 129 3.11 -9.61 -1.89
N ASP A 130 2.81 -9.31 -0.64
CA ASP A 130 2.31 -10.27 0.31
C ASP A 130 0.83 -10.02 0.57
N VAL A 131 0.07 -11.09 0.75
CA VAL A 131 -1.37 -11.02 1.04
C VAL A 131 -1.76 -12.12 2.03
N PHE A 132 -2.64 -11.78 2.99
CA PHE A 132 -3.20 -12.78 3.87
C PHE A 132 -4.09 -13.73 3.08
N GLU A 133 -3.99 -15.03 3.34
CA GLU A 133 -4.82 -16.05 2.66
C GLU A 133 -6.33 -15.84 2.87
N THR A 134 -6.71 -15.20 3.98
CA THR A 134 -8.10 -14.85 4.29
C THR A 134 -8.61 -13.63 3.50
N ASN A 135 -7.72 -12.87 2.87
CA ASN A 135 -8.08 -11.70 2.09
C ASN A 135 -8.41 -12.07 0.63
N ILE A 136 -9.46 -12.87 0.46
CA ILE A 136 -9.88 -13.41 -0.85
C ILE A 136 -10.12 -12.31 -1.89
N ARG A 137 -10.62 -11.15 -1.48
CA ARG A 137 -10.87 -10.03 -2.40
C ARG A 137 -9.59 -9.46 -2.98
N ALA A 138 -8.58 -9.28 -2.13
CA ALA A 138 -7.28 -8.79 -2.58
C ALA A 138 -6.62 -9.82 -3.49
N ILE A 139 -6.68 -11.11 -3.16
CA ILE A 139 -6.16 -12.19 -4.01
C ILE A 139 -6.79 -12.13 -5.39
N HIS A 140 -8.12 -12.07 -5.49
CA HIS A 140 -8.81 -11.95 -6.79
C HIS A 140 -8.41 -10.69 -7.56
N LEU A 141 -8.23 -9.55 -6.87
CA LEU A 141 -7.76 -8.32 -7.50
C LEU A 141 -6.36 -8.51 -8.10
N TYR A 142 -5.45 -9.11 -7.34
CA TYR A 142 -4.07 -9.32 -7.77
C TYR A 142 -3.99 -10.30 -8.94
N GLU A 143 -4.71 -11.42 -8.88
CA GLU A 143 -4.80 -12.40 -9.97
C GLU A 143 -5.35 -11.75 -11.25
N LYS A 144 -6.41 -10.94 -11.14
CA LYS A 144 -6.99 -10.18 -12.26
C LYS A 144 -5.99 -9.21 -12.91
N LEU A 145 -5.02 -8.71 -12.14
CA LEU A 145 -3.96 -7.82 -12.63
C LEU A 145 -2.72 -8.56 -13.10
N GLY A 146 -2.75 -9.89 -13.11
CA GLY A 146 -1.67 -10.71 -13.65
C GLY A 146 -0.65 -11.19 -12.62
N PHE A 147 -0.88 -10.96 -11.33
CA PHE A 147 -0.05 -11.55 -10.28
C PHE A 147 -0.31 -13.06 -10.17
N ILE A 148 0.75 -13.82 -9.95
CA ILE A 148 0.70 -15.25 -9.72
C ILE A 148 1.21 -15.59 -8.32
N LYS A 149 0.56 -16.52 -7.65
CA LYS A 149 1.03 -17.02 -6.35
C LYS A 149 2.29 -17.87 -6.56
N PHE A 150 3.37 -17.52 -5.89
CA PHE A 150 4.64 -18.26 -6.01
C PHE A 150 5.14 -18.86 -4.69
N ALA A 151 4.58 -18.41 -3.55
CA ALA A 151 4.97 -18.90 -2.24
C ALA A 151 3.81 -18.85 -1.24
N TYR A 152 3.92 -19.65 -0.18
CA TYR A 152 3.02 -19.64 0.95
C TYR A 152 3.83 -19.75 2.25
N LEU A 153 3.64 -18.80 3.16
CA LEU A 153 4.32 -18.81 4.45
C LEU A 153 3.31 -19.17 5.55
N THR A 154 3.38 -20.43 6.01
CA THR A 154 2.56 -20.92 7.11
C THR A 154 2.89 -20.14 8.39
N LYS A 155 1.87 -19.67 9.11
CA LYS A 155 2.04 -18.90 10.36
C LYS A 155 2.92 -17.67 10.20
N GLY A 156 2.91 -17.05 9.02
CA GLY A 156 3.73 -15.86 8.71
C GLY A 156 3.35 -14.61 9.50
N ILE A 157 2.15 -14.56 10.07
CA ILE A 157 1.67 -13.46 10.93
C ILE A 157 1.32 -13.99 12.31
N LYS A 158 1.81 -13.30 13.34
CA LYS A 158 1.45 -13.52 14.73
C LYS A 158 0.71 -12.27 15.22
N ARG A 159 -0.58 -12.41 15.51
CA ARG A 159 -1.44 -11.35 16.03
C ARG A 159 -2.15 -11.85 17.28
N ASN A 160 -2.08 -11.07 18.37
CA ASN A 160 -2.69 -11.41 19.66
C ASN A 160 -2.22 -12.75 20.25
N GLY A 161 -0.93 -13.07 20.07
CA GLY A 161 -0.34 -14.33 20.53
C GLY A 161 -0.43 -15.45 19.54
#